data_0a656349913ebb6f7ec4969f93e702d6
#
_entry.id   0a656349913ebb6f7ec4969f93e702d6
#
_cell.length_a   1.000
_cell.length_b   1.000
_cell.length_c   1.000
_cell.angle_alpha   90.00
_cell.angle_beta   90.00
_cell.angle_gamma   90.00
#
_symmetry.space_group_name_H-M   'P 1'
#
loop_
_entity.id
_entity.type
_entity.pdbx_description
1 polymer ?
#
loop_
_entity_poly.entity_id
_entity_poly.type
_entity_poly.pdbx_seq_one_letter_code
_entity_poly.pdbx_strand_id
1 'polypeptide(L)'
;MIMTNEWVDIMDQSDILCTMILSSEQFYQYLDAHRAVYTDISLVSEVNSFTRLKEQYEEVQRFGKYHPDYSKVMKDIRITKRKLDMVDAVAHLKVAENELQDLLDEVSLLIGKSVSEGVKVPVSNPFFASSGSSCGSGCGTGGSCSCSA
;
A
#
# COMPACT_ATOMS: atom_id res chain seq x y z
N MET A 1 7.35 -33.71 10.07
CA MET A 1 6.56 -32.80 10.91
C MET A 1 5.23 -33.48 11.17
N ILE A 2 4.92 -33.84 12.41
CA ILE A 2 3.65 -34.53 12.73
C ILE A 2 2.59 -33.43 12.84
N MET A 3 1.62 -33.46 11.91
CA MET A 3 0.46 -32.56 11.98
C MET A 3 -0.40 -33.01 13.17
N THR A 4 -0.50 -32.18 14.17
CA THR A 4 -1.45 -32.40 15.30
C THR A 4 -2.82 -31.90 14.89
N ASN A 5 -3.89 -32.41 15.53
CA ASN A 5 -5.28 -31.93 15.27
C ASN A 5 -5.40 -30.41 15.40
N GLU A 6 -4.68 -29.79 16.34
CA GLU A 6 -4.65 -28.34 16.54
C GLU A 6 -4.15 -27.58 15.30
N TRP A 7 -3.17 -28.12 14.57
CA TRP A 7 -2.66 -27.51 13.32
C TRP A 7 -3.72 -27.61 12.19
N VAL A 8 -4.44 -28.72 12.13
CA VAL A 8 -5.53 -28.87 11.15
C VAL A 8 -6.62 -27.85 11.44
N ASP A 9 -7.02 -27.69 12.70
CA ASP A 9 -8.03 -26.72 13.11
C ASP A 9 -7.62 -25.28 12.76
N ILE A 10 -6.35 -24.91 12.96
CA ILE A 10 -5.82 -23.58 12.57
C ILE A 10 -5.90 -23.38 11.06
N MET A 11 -5.54 -24.39 10.27
CA MET A 11 -5.62 -24.31 8.81
C MET A 11 -7.07 -24.14 8.34
N ASP A 12 -8.00 -24.92 8.89
CA ASP A 12 -9.42 -24.83 8.56
C ASP A 12 -9.99 -23.44 8.92
N GLN A 13 -9.63 -22.88 10.07
CA GLN A 13 -10.05 -21.52 10.45
C GLN A 13 -9.43 -20.46 9.53
N SER A 14 -8.19 -20.65 9.07
CA SER A 14 -7.54 -19.75 8.12
C SER A 14 -8.26 -19.76 6.76
N ASP A 15 -8.67 -20.92 6.29
CA ASP A 15 -9.41 -21.06 5.03
C ASP A 15 -10.81 -20.41 5.11
N ILE A 16 -11.46 -20.55 6.26
CA ILE A 16 -12.73 -19.85 6.54
C ILE A 16 -12.53 -18.34 6.49
N LEU A 17 -11.50 -17.82 7.17
CA LEU A 17 -11.19 -16.39 7.16
C LEU A 17 -10.89 -15.86 5.75
N CYS A 18 -10.10 -16.60 4.97
CA CYS A 18 -9.85 -16.26 3.56
C CYS A 18 -11.14 -16.18 2.75
N THR A 19 -12.03 -17.15 2.94
CA THR A 19 -13.34 -17.18 2.25
C THR A 19 -14.21 -15.98 2.64
N MET A 20 -14.19 -15.59 3.91
CA MET A 20 -14.91 -14.39 4.39
C MET A 20 -14.37 -13.11 3.75
N ILE A 21 -13.05 -12.95 3.68
CA ILE A 21 -12.40 -11.80 3.02
C ILE A 21 -12.76 -11.76 1.53
N LEU A 22 -12.67 -12.88 0.83
CA LEU A 22 -12.98 -12.98 -0.59
C LEU A 22 -14.48 -12.80 -0.90
N SER A 23 -15.35 -12.96 0.07
CA SER A 23 -16.80 -12.70 -0.04
C SER A 23 -17.21 -11.33 0.48
N SER A 24 -16.26 -10.48 0.89
CA SER A 24 -16.53 -9.13 1.39
C SER A 24 -16.93 -8.17 0.26
N GLU A 25 -17.69 -7.15 0.61
CA GLU A 25 -18.09 -6.10 -0.32
C GLU A 25 -16.87 -5.34 -0.86
N GLN A 26 -15.87 -5.05 -0.03
CA GLN A 26 -14.62 -4.38 -0.40
C GLN A 26 -13.84 -5.16 -1.47
N PHE A 27 -13.82 -6.49 -1.35
CA PHE A 27 -13.17 -7.34 -2.35
C PHE A 27 -13.91 -7.31 -3.71
N TYR A 28 -15.24 -7.33 -3.71
CA TYR A 28 -16.02 -7.22 -4.95
C TYR A 28 -15.85 -5.84 -5.60
N GLN A 29 -15.88 -4.77 -4.83
CA GLN A 29 -15.64 -3.40 -5.34
C GLN A 29 -14.24 -3.28 -5.95
N TYR A 30 -13.23 -3.85 -5.29
CA TYR A 30 -11.88 -3.92 -5.86
C TYR A 30 -11.84 -4.68 -7.19
N LEU A 31 -12.49 -5.86 -7.29
CA LEU A 31 -12.52 -6.63 -8.52
C LEU A 31 -13.20 -5.88 -9.68
N ASP A 32 -14.30 -5.20 -9.41
CA ASP A 32 -15.02 -4.43 -10.42
C ASP A 32 -14.21 -3.21 -10.89
N ALA A 33 -13.61 -2.47 -9.96
CA ALA A 33 -12.73 -1.36 -10.30
C ALA A 33 -11.48 -1.83 -11.06
N HIS A 34 -10.88 -2.95 -10.67
CA HIS A 34 -9.75 -3.56 -11.36
C HIS A 34 -10.12 -3.96 -12.80
N ARG A 35 -11.27 -4.60 -13.00
CA ARG A 35 -11.76 -4.94 -14.34
C ARG A 35 -11.96 -3.70 -15.20
N ALA A 36 -12.52 -2.63 -14.64
CA ALA A 36 -12.75 -1.38 -15.37
C ALA A 36 -11.44 -0.79 -15.95
N VAL A 37 -10.34 -0.85 -15.17
CA VAL A 37 -9.03 -0.36 -15.62
C VAL A 37 -8.39 -1.31 -16.65
N TYR A 38 -8.40 -2.61 -16.41
CA TYR A 38 -7.66 -3.57 -17.23
C TYR A 38 -8.42 -4.10 -18.45
N THR A 39 -9.69 -3.77 -18.60
CA THR A 39 -10.46 -4.06 -19.82
C THR A 39 -10.21 -3.00 -20.91
N ASP A 40 -9.86 -1.78 -20.54
CA ASP A 40 -9.52 -0.72 -21.48
C ASP A 40 -8.07 -0.83 -21.95
N ILE A 41 -7.89 -1.28 -23.19
CA ILE A 41 -6.55 -1.47 -23.81
C ILE A 41 -5.76 -0.15 -23.84
N SER A 42 -6.43 0.99 -24.05
CA SER A 42 -5.79 2.31 -24.08
C SER A 42 -5.21 2.63 -22.71
N LEU A 43 -5.99 2.43 -21.65
CA LEU A 43 -5.59 2.70 -20.28
C LEU A 43 -4.47 1.75 -19.81
N VAL A 44 -4.54 0.48 -20.18
CA VAL A 44 -3.46 -0.49 -19.92
C VAL A 44 -2.15 -0.06 -20.58
N SER A 45 -2.21 0.47 -21.82
CA SER A 45 -1.02 1.01 -22.50
C SER A 45 -0.42 2.21 -21.75
N GLU A 46 -1.26 3.11 -21.24
CA GLU A 46 -0.81 4.26 -20.44
C GLU A 46 -0.18 3.81 -19.10
N VAL A 47 -0.78 2.84 -18.41
CA VAL A 47 -0.25 2.25 -17.18
C VAL A 47 1.11 1.59 -17.44
N ASN A 48 1.25 0.81 -18.50
CA ASN A 48 2.52 0.18 -18.88
C ASN A 48 3.60 1.23 -19.21
N SER A 49 3.23 2.32 -19.87
CA SER A 49 4.15 3.41 -20.16
C SER A 49 4.62 4.11 -18.89
N PHE A 50 3.71 4.29 -17.93
CA PHE A 50 4.05 4.84 -16.60
C PHE A 50 4.95 3.90 -15.81
N THR A 51 4.74 2.59 -15.86
CA THR A 51 5.58 1.59 -15.18
C THR A 51 7.03 1.65 -15.69
N ARG A 52 7.23 1.72 -17.01
CA ARG A 52 8.56 1.91 -17.61
C ARG A 52 9.22 3.23 -17.18
N LEU A 53 8.43 4.30 -17.12
CA LEU A 53 8.93 5.59 -16.66
C LEU A 53 9.31 5.56 -15.18
N LYS A 54 8.60 4.78 -14.36
CA LYS A 54 8.91 4.54 -12.95
C LYS A 54 10.24 3.78 -12.79
N GLU A 55 10.50 2.76 -13.60
CA GLU A 55 11.78 2.05 -13.60
C GLU A 55 12.93 2.99 -13.94
N GLN A 56 12.78 3.83 -14.98
CA GLN A 56 13.77 4.86 -15.32
C GLN A 56 13.98 5.87 -14.19
N TYR A 57 12.90 6.25 -13.51
CA TYR A 57 12.98 7.15 -12.34
C TYR A 57 13.77 6.52 -11.21
N GLU A 58 13.57 5.24 -10.91
CA GLU A 58 14.31 4.52 -9.87
C GLU A 58 15.82 4.41 -10.20
N GLU A 59 16.16 4.16 -11.47
CA GLU A 59 17.55 4.17 -11.94
C GLU A 59 18.21 5.54 -11.80
N VAL A 60 17.53 6.57 -12.28
CA VAL A 60 18.03 7.95 -12.23
C VAL A 60 18.15 8.43 -10.78
N GLN A 61 17.25 8.02 -9.90
CA GLN A 61 17.29 8.40 -8.50
C GLN A 61 18.51 7.82 -7.75
N ARG A 62 19.01 6.65 -8.14
CA ARG A 62 20.24 6.05 -7.57
C ARG A 62 21.47 6.96 -7.78
N PHE A 63 21.55 7.64 -8.92
CA PHE A 63 22.63 8.57 -9.26
C PHE A 63 22.33 10.02 -8.83
N GLY A 64 21.09 10.31 -8.47
CA GLY A 64 20.63 11.61 -8.02
C GLY A 64 20.86 12.72 -9.06
N LYS A 65 21.16 13.91 -8.58
CA LYS A 65 21.35 15.13 -9.41
C LYS A 65 22.50 15.03 -10.42
N TYR A 66 23.38 14.04 -10.29
CA TYR A 66 24.50 13.83 -11.20
C TYR A 66 24.11 13.13 -12.51
N HIS A 67 22.90 12.53 -12.55
CA HIS A 67 22.41 11.92 -13.78
C HIS A 67 21.93 13.00 -14.77
N PRO A 68 22.36 12.96 -16.06
CA PRO A 68 22.01 14.00 -17.05
C PRO A 68 20.50 14.14 -17.25
N ASP A 69 19.76 13.05 -17.18
CA ASP A 69 18.29 13.02 -17.39
C ASP A 69 17.48 13.24 -16.11
N TYR A 70 18.14 13.50 -14.95
CA TYR A 70 17.44 13.62 -13.66
C TYR A 70 16.27 14.60 -13.71
N SER A 71 16.49 15.82 -14.16
CA SER A 71 15.47 16.86 -14.21
C SER A 71 14.32 16.52 -15.15
N LYS A 72 14.61 15.88 -16.29
CA LYS A 72 13.62 15.49 -17.29
C LYS A 72 12.74 14.37 -16.74
N VAL A 73 13.34 13.27 -16.28
CA VAL A 73 12.60 12.10 -15.76
C VAL A 73 11.76 12.49 -14.54
N MET A 74 12.29 13.33 -13.63
CA MET A 74 11.55 13.86 -12.48
C MET A 74 10.33 14.68 -12.87
N LYS A 75 10.41 15.43 -13.96
CA LYS A 75 9.26 16.20 -14.49
C LYS A 75 8.25 15.28 -15.16
N ASP A 76 8.72 14.40 -16.02
CA ASP A 76 7.87 13.52 -16.83
C ASP A 76 7.07 12.56 -15.94
N ILE A 77 7.68 11.97 -14.90
CA ILE A 77 6.96 11.08 -13.98
C ILE A 77 5.84 11.80 -13.23
N ARG A 78 6.05 13.05 -12.80
CA ARG A 78 5.03 13.85 -12.11
C ARG A 78 3.84 14.17 -13.03
N ILE A 79 4.12 14.55 -14.29
CA ILE A 79 3.09 14.87 -15.28
C ILE A 79 2.29 13.62 -15.60
N THR A 80 2.98 12.51 -15.91
CA THR A 80 2.32 11.25 -16.28
C THR A 80 1.51 10.67 -15.12
N LYS A 81 2.06 10.72 -13.89
CA LYS A 81 1.33 10.31 -12.68
C LYS A 81 0.04 11.12 -12.53
N ARG A 82 0.15 12.46 -12.60
CA ARG A 82 -1.03 13.32 -12.46
C ARG A 82 -2.09 13.04 -13.54
N LYS A 83 -1.66 12.77 -14.78
CA LYS A 83 -2.58 12.41 -15.87
C LYS A 83 -3.34 11.13 -15.55
N LEU A 84 -2.65 10.08 -15.09
CA LEU A 84 -3.27 8.82 -14.69
C LEU A 84 -4.19 8.99 -13.48
N ASP A 85 -3.78 9.78 -12.47
CA ASP A 85 -4.56 10.03 -11.26
C ASP A 85 -5.88 10.78 -11.55
N MET A 86 -5.97 11.49 -12.68
CA MET A 86 -7.18 12.21 -13.10
C MET A 86 -8.15 11.33 -13.90
N VAL A 87 -7.80 10.08 -14.19
CA VAL A 87 -8.70 9.12 -14.86
C VAL A 87 -9.62 8.50 -13.82
N ASP A 88 -10.93 8.66 -13.98
CA ASP A 88 -11.92 8.21 -13.00
C ASP A 88 -11.79 6.71 -12.66
N ALA A 89 -11.55 5.85 -13.66
CA ALA A 89 -11.36 4.42 -13.44
C ALA A 89 -10.15 4.13 -12.53
N VAL A 90 -9.04 4.85 -12.70
CA VAL A 90 -7.84 4.72 -11.88
C VAL A 90 -8.07 5.28 -10.46
N ALA A 91 -8.80 6.39 -10.36
CA ALA A 91 -9.15 6.96 -9.06
C ALA A 91 -10.05 6.01 -8.26
N HIS A 92 -11.07 5.40 -8.89
CA HIS A 92 -11.95 4.40 -8.25
C HIS A 92 -11.16 3.16 -7.83
N LEU A 93 -10.25 2.66 -8.68
CA LEU A 93 -9.40 1.52 -8.30
C LEU A 93 -8.57 1.82 -7.05
N LYS A 94 -7.95 3.01 -6.96
CA LYS A 94 -7.18 3.41 -5.77
C LYS A 94 -8.01 3.50 -4.50
N VAL A 95 -9.25 3.98 -4.61
CA VAL A 95 -10.16 4.02 -3.46
C VAL A 95 -10.48 2.60 -3.01
N ALA A 96 -10.87 1.72 -3.94
CA ALA A 96 -11.18 0.33 -3.63
C ALA A 96 -9.97 -0.45 -3.08
N GLU A 97 -8.75 -0.18 -3.59
CA GLU A 97 -7.51 -0.75 -3.03
C GLU A 97 -7.29 -0.32 -1.58
N ASN A 98 -7.52 0.95 -1.26
CA ASN A 98 -7.37 1.45 0.11
C ASN A 98 -8.42 0.84 1.05
N GLU A 99 -9.68 0.75 0.64
CA GLU A 99 -10.75 0.15 1.44
C GLU A 99 -10.49 -1.34 1.73
N LEU A 100 -10.00 -2.08 0.73
CA LEU A 100 -9.59 -3.47 0.92
C LEU A 100 -8.37 -3.58 1.84
N GLN A 101 -7.40 -2.67 1.70
CA GLN A 101 -6.21 -2.63 2.55
C GLN A 101 -6.58 -2.31 4.00
N ASP A 102 -7.49 -1.38 4.24
CA ASP A 102 -7.98 -1.04 5.58
C ASP A 102 -8.64 -2.26 6.26
N LEU A 103 -9.43 -3.05 5.51
CA LEU A 103 -9.99 -4.31 6.00
C LEU A 103 -8.91 -5.32 6.39
N LEU A 104 -7.88 -5.49 5.56
CA LEU A 104 -6.77 -6.41 5.82
C LEU A 104 -5.93 -5.96 7.02
N ASP A 105 -5.71 -4.65 7.15
CA ASP A 105 -5.01 -4.05 8.29
C ASP A 105 -5.78 -4.29 9.60
N GLU A 106 -7.11 -4.12 9.59
CA GLU A 106 -7.96 -4.37 10.75
C GLU A 106 -7.94 -5.84 11.17
N VAL A 107 -8.07 -6.78 10.23
CA VAL A 107 -7.96 -8.22 10.49
C VAL A 107 -6.58 -8.56 11.07
N SER A 108 -5.51 -8.03 10.48
CA SER A 108 -4.14 -8.28 10.94
C SER A 108 -3.90 -7.76 12.36
N LEU A 109 -4.46 -6.59 12.69
CA LEU A 109 -4.41 -6.01 14.03
C LEU A 109 -5.17 -6.85 15.06
N LEU A 110 -6.35 -7.35 14.71
CA LEU A 110 -7.14 -8.22 15.58
C LEU A 110 -6.38 -9.51 15.91
N ILE A 111 -5.78 -10.14 14.89
CA ILE A 111 -4.95 -11.33 15.07
C ILE A 111 -3.72 -11.01 15.93
N GLY A 112 -3.01 -9.93 15.64
CA GLY A 112 -1.83 -9.53 16.40
C GLY A 112 -2.13 -9.26 17.87
N LYS A 113 -3.22 -8.53 18.16
CA LYS A 113 -3.66 -8.22 19.52
C LYS A 113 -4.12 -9.48 20.28
N SER A 114 -4.66 -10.48 19.60
CA SER A 114 -5.05 -11.75 20.24
C SER A 114 -3.85 -12.53 20.76
N VAL A 115 -2.68 -12.33 20.14
CA VAL A 115 -1.41 -12.96 20.60
C VAL A 115 -0.79 -12.15 21.74
N SER A 116 -0.61 -10.84 21.57
CA SER A 116 -0.10 -9.94 22.60
C SER A 116 -0.28 -8.48 22.18
N GLU A 117 -0.55 -7.60 23.15
CA GLU A 117 -0.58 -6.14 22.93
C GLU A 117 0.79 -5.56 22.49
N GLY A 118 1.88 -6.26 22.78
CA GLY A 118 3.24 -5.87 22.39
C GLY A 118 3.62 -6.24 20.95
N VAL A 119 2.78 -7.01 20.24
CA VAL A 119 3.05 -7.39 18.84
C VAL A 119 2.86 -6.19 17.93
N LYS A 120 3.92 -5.82 17.21
CA LYS A 120 3.86 -4.78 16.20
C LYS A 120 3.40 -5.37 14.87
N VAL A 121 2.21 -5.00 14.45
CA VAL A 121 1.66 -5.36 13.14
C VAL A 121 1.95 -4.21 12.17
N PRO A 122 2.59 -4.48 11.01
CA PRO A 122 2.74 -3.47 9.98
C PRO A 122 1.35 -3.16 9.38
N VAL A 123 0.93 -1.91 9.48
CA VAL A 123 -0.33 -1.41 8.92
C VAL A 123 -0.03 -0.29 7.95
N SER A 124 -0.79 -0.21 6.88
CA SER A 124 -0.63 0.82 5.85
C SER A 124 -1.20 2.16 6.31
N ASN A 125 -2.26 2.12 7.13
CA ASN A 125 -2.92 3.31 7.64
C ASN A 125 -2.33 3.72 9.00
N PRO A 126 -1.66 4.90 9.11
CA PRO A 126 -1.05 5.36 10.35
C PRO A 126 -2.05 5.58 11.50
N PHE A 127 -3.35 5.72 11.23
CA PHE A 127 -4.37 5.81 12.27
C PHE A 127 -4.50 4.52 13.06
N PHE A 128 -4.27 3.37 12.46
CA PHE A 128 -4.24 2.08 13.16
C PHE A 128 -2.93 1.85 13.92
N ALA A 129 -1.83 2.48 13.49
CA ALA A 129 -0.53 2.36 14.15
C ALA A 129 -0.46 3.06 15.52
N SER A 130 -1.33 4.05 15.76
CA SER A 130 -1.25 4.93 16.94
C SER A 130 -1.88 4.37 18.22
N SER A 131 -2.51 3.21 18.20
CA SER A 131 -3.15 2.64 19.40
C SER A 131 -2.19 1.91 20.35
N GLY A 132 -0.87 1.97 20.14
CA GLY A 132 0.10 1.21 20.93
C GLY A 132 1.44 1.86 21.25
N SER A 133 1.70 3.13 20.87
CA SER A 133 2.95 3.78 21.23
C SER A 133 2.72 5.00 22.11
N SER A 134 2.76 4.78 23.42
CA SER A 134 3.19 5.78 24.39
C SER A 134 4.49 6.40 23.87
N CYS A 135 4.44 7.68 23.47
CA CYS A 135 5.62 8.48 23.21
C CYS A 135 6.48 8.52 24.48
N GLY A 136 7.46 7.62 24.56
CA GLY A 136 8.57 7.72 25.50
C GLY A 136 9.32 9.00 25.20
N SER A 137 9.11 10.01 26.07
CA SER A 137 9.84 11.23 26.21
C SER A 137 11.35 11.01 26.09
N GLY A 138 11.93 11.53 25.01
CA GLY A 138 13.36 11.55 24.76
C GLY A 138 13.73 12.71 23.87
N CYS A 139 13.29 13.94 24.20
CA CYS A 139 13.88 15.15 23.64
C CYS A 139 15.25 15.41 24.29
N GLY A 140 16.29 14.80 23.73
CA GLY A 140 17.67 15.20 23.95
C GLY A 140 18.08 16.30 22.97
N THR A 141 18.17 17.51 23.46
CA THR A 141 19.00 18.66 23.06
C THR A 141 19.71 18.64 21.68
N GLY A 142 19.36 19.60 20.85
CA GLY A 142 20.31 20.30 19.98
C GLY A 142 20.29 19.91 18.51
N GLY A 143 19.56 20.66 17.69
CA GLY A 143 19.66 20.62 16.24
C GLY A 143 18.69 21.60 15.59
N SER A 144 19.15 22.83 15.37
CA SER A 144 18.47 23.93 14.68
C SER A 144 17.98 23.46 13.30
N CYS A 145 16.67 23.34 13.12
CA CYS A 145 16.06 23.24 11.79
C CYS A 145 15.78 24.66 11.30
N SER A 146 16.67 25.19 10.48
CA SER A 146 16.45 26.41 9.70
C SER A 146 15.56 26.04 8.50
N CYS A 147 14.28 26.36 8.58
CA CYS A 147 13.41 26.46 7.41
C CYS A 147 13.54 27.86 6.85
N SER A 148 14.23 28.00 5.73
CA SER A 148 14.20 29.22 4.92
C SER A 148 13.46 28.93 3.63
N ALA A 149 12.47 29.76 3.39
CA ALA A 149 11.60 30.06 2.25
C ALA A 149 11.88 29.38 0.91
#